data_da9b242829e09ee13181cbc417d28f7f
#
_entry.id   da9b242829e09ee13181cbc417d28f7f
#
_cell.length_a   1.000
_cell.length_b   1.000
_cell.length_c   1.000
_cell.angle_alpha   90.00
_cell.angle_beta   90.00
_cell.angle_gamma   90.00
#
_symmetry.space_group_name_H-M   'P 1'
#
loop_
_entity.id
_entity.type
_entity.pdbx_description
1 polymer ?
#
loop_
_entity_poly.entity_id
_entity_poly.type
_entity_poly.pdbx_seq_one_letter_code
_entity_poly.pdbx_strand_id
1 'polypeptide(L)'
;MLVLTVLVGGAYFVASLSRLILPEVASPDDVMPTLVKMLLPNVGLQIFVLAIVSASLSTATAIFHIAVSAIAEDLPGRKASRSMWLLGIAFCVLLSGGCAQIKGQLIALLCTTSWSIVGATVLVAYVALVRFGKRSSLAAWISCVAGFTSCMLWYLLAHKSFALTPLLWEQAALIPPFFVGFAFSLAGWLLGWALDREGRKASSFWPAASA
;
A
#
# COMPACT_ATOMS: atom_id res chain seq x y z
N MET A 1 -11.40 -17.66 1.53
CA MET A 1 -12.42 -16.62 1.74
C MET A 1 -13.01 -16.68 3.15
N LEU A 2 -13.59 -17.79 3.60
CA LEU A 2 -14.28 -17.92 4.90
C LEU A 2 -13.40 -17.55 6.10
N VAL A 3 -12.16 -18.03 6.15
CA VAL A 3 -11.20 -17.69 7.24
C VAL A 3 -10.90 -16.19 7.29
N LEU A 4 -10.69 -15.57 6.14
CA LEU A 4 -10.42 -14.12 6.06
C LEU A 4 -11.63 -13.32 6.55
N THR A 5 -12.85 -13.71 6.16
CA THR A 5 -14.09 -13.05 6.59
C THR A 5 -14.28 -13.16 8.10
N VAL A 6 -14.01 -14.33 8.69
CA VAL A 6 -14.11 -14.53 10.14
C VAL A 6 -13.07 -13.69 10.89
N LEU A 7 -11.82 -13.67 10.43
CA LEU A 7 -10.76 -12.91 11.09
C LEU A 7 -11.02 -11.39 11.00
N VAL A 8 -11.31 -10.88 9.82
CA VAL A 8 -11.56 -9.45 9.61
C VAL A 8 -12.87 -9.03 10.26
N GLY A 9 -13.94 -9.82 10.08
CA GLY A 9 -15.23 -9.57 10.73
C GLY A 9 -15.14 -9.61 12.25
N GLY A 10 -14.38 -10.56 12.81
CA GLY A 10 -14.11 -10.64 14.25
C GLY A 10 -13.39 -9.40 14.77
N ALA A 11 -12.38 -8.90 14.05
CA ALA A 11 -11.67 -7.69 14.42
C ALA A 11 -12.60 -6.45 14.42
N TYR A 12 -13.42 -6.28 13.39
CA TYR A 12 -14.42 -5.19 13.35
C TYR A 12 -15.46 -5.31 14.45
N PHE A 13 -15.92 -6.53 14.77
CA PHE A 13 -16.88 -6.77 15.85
C PHE A 13 -16.29 -6.37 17.20
N VAL A 14 -15.07 -6.80 17.50
CA VAL A 14 -14.36 -6.41 18.74
C VAL A 14 -14.15 -4.90 18.79
N ALA A 15 -13.75 -4.28 17.68
CA ALA A 15 -13.57 -2.82 17.61
C ALA A 15 -14.88 -2.06 17.86
N SER A 16 -16.01 -2.57 17.36
CA SER A 16 -17.33 -1.96 17.61
C SER A 16 -17.74 -2.08 19.06
N LEU A 17 -17.54 -3.26 19.68
CA LEU A 17 -17.85 -3.51 21.10
C LEU A 17 -16.93 -2.71 22.04
N SER A 18 -15.70 -2.44 21.64
CA SER A 18 -14.76 -1.67 22.46
C SER A 18 -15.25 -0.27 22.78
N ARG A 19 -16.05 0.34 21.91
CA ARG A 19 -16.70 1.64 22.13
C ARG A 19 -17.68 1.65 23.32
N LEU A 20 -18.27 0.51 23.64
CA LEU A 20 -19.17 0.37 24.80
C LEU A 20 -18.42 0.32 26.12
N ILE A 21 -17.19 -0.20 26.10
CA ILE A 21 -16.35 -0.39 27.30
C ILE A 21 -15.42 0.81 27.50
N LEU A 22 -14.94 1.41 26.39
CA LEU A 22 -13.97 2.49 26.37
C LEU A 22 -14.52 3.68 25.55
N PRO A 23 -15.47 4.46 26.07
CA PRO A 23 -16.09 5.57 25.35
C PRO A 23 -15.13 6.71 25.05
N GLU A 24 -14.10 6.91 25.89
CA GLU A 24 -13.14 8.01 25.80
C GLU A 24 -11.70 7.49 25.71
N VAL A 25 -11.26 7.16 24.51
CA VAL A 25 -9.84 6.85 24.25
C VAL A 25 -9.26 7.96 23.37
N ALA A 26 -8.11 8.48 23.78
CA ALA A 26 -7.45 9.62 23.12
C ALA A 26 -7.03 9.31 21.68
N SER A 27 -6.64 8.06 21.41
CA SER A 27 -6.26 7.61 20.07
C SER A 27 -6.91 6.27 19.72
N PRO A 28 -7.47 6.09 18.51
CA PRO A 28 -7.98 4.80 18.05
C PRO A 28 -6.94 3.67 18.10
N ASP A 29 -5.65 3.99 17.96
CA ASP A 29 -4.56 3.01 18.03
C ASP A 29 -4.36 2.44 19.45
N ASP A 30 -4.78 3.17 20.51
CA ASP A 30 -4.67 2.76 21.90
C ASP A 30 -5.83 1.89 22.38
N VAL A 31 -6.90 1.77 21.60
CA VAL A 31 -8.10 1.01 21.97
C VAL A 31 -7.78 -0.43 22.27
N MET A 32 -7.10 -1.12 21.34
CA MET A 32 -6.75 -2.53 21.47
C MET A 32 -5.78 -2.81 22.63
N PRO A 33 -4.66 -2.09 22.78
CA PRO A 33 -3.79 -2.26 23.94
C PRO A 33 -4.48 -2.03 25.27
N THR A 34 -5.35 -1.03 25.36
CA THR A 34 -6.10 -0.72 26.58
C THR A 34 -7.11 -1.82 26.92
N LEU A 35 -7.87 -2.27 25.93
CA LEU A 35 -8.83 -3.36 26.09
C LEU A 35 -8.16 -4.65 26.59
N VAL A 36 -7.04 -5.00 25.98
CA VAL A 36 -6.27 -6.20 26.33
C VAL A 36 -5.72 -6.08 27.76
N LYS A 37 -5.24 -4.91 28.19
CA LYS A 37 -4.80 -4.66 29.57
C LYS A 37 -5.94 -4.82 30.59
N MET A 38 -7.17 -4.47 30.20
CA MET A 38 -8.32 -4.57 31.10
C MET A 38 -8.87 -6.02 31.20
N LEU A 39 -8.82 -6.76 30.11
CA LEU A 39 -9.47 -8.07 30.03
C LEU A 39 -8.54 -9.26 30.33
N LEU A 40 -7.23 -9.11 30.08
CA LEU A 40 -6.29 -10.22 30.24
C LEU A 40 -5.43 -10.09 31.49
N PRO A 41 -5.14 -11.22 32.17
CA PRO A 41 -4.14 -11.25 33.23
C PRO A 41 -2.75 -10.96 32.65
N ASN A 42 -1.78 -10.60 33.54
CA ASN A 42 -0.43 -10.19 33.11
C ASN A 42 0.26 -11.17 32.15
N VAL A 43 0.10 -12.46 32.38
CA VAL A 43 0.65 -13.51 31.48
C VAL A 43 0.00 -13.46 30.10
N GLY A 44 -1.32 -13.29 30.04
CA GLY A 44 -2.07 -13.16 28.79
C GLY A 44 -1.65 -11.90 28.02
N LEU A 45 -1.42 -10.79 28.72
CA LEU A 45 -0.92 -9.56 28.12
C LEU A 45 0.47 -9.75 27.48
N GLN A 46 1.38 -10.43 28.16
CA GLN A 46 2.73 -10.71 27.65
C GLN A 46 2.69 -11.59 26.38
N ILE A 47 1.87 -12.64 26.39
CA ILE A 47 1.67 -13.51 25.21
C ILE A 47 1.08 -12.71 24.06
N PHE A 48 0.10 -11.85 24.30
CA PHE A 48 -0.51 -11.00 23.27
C PHE A 48 0.49 -10.04 22.63
N VAL A 49 1.29 -9.35 23.46
CA VAL A 49 2.33 -8.43 22.96
C VAL A 49 3.37 -9.19 22.14
N LEU A 50 3.84 -10.35 22.64
CA LEU A 50 4.81 -11.17 21.93
C LEU A 50 4.26 -11.66 20.57
N ALA A 51 2.99 -12.05 20.52
CA ALA A 51 2.33 -12.48 19.28
C ALA A 51 2.25 -11.33 18.26
N ILE A 52 1.87 -10.11 18.68
CA ILE A 52 1.84 -8.94 17.78
C ILE A 52 3.23 -8.60 17.26
N VAL A 53 4.23 -8.55 18.13
CA VAL A 53 5.61 -8.25 17.74
C VAL A 53 6.13 -9.29 16.75
N SER A 54 5.89 -10.57 17.01
CA SER A 54 6.30 -11.66 16.11
C SER A 54 5.62 -11.56 14.74
N ALA A 55 4.33 -11.32 14.71
CA ALA A 55 3.57 -11.15 13.46
C ALA A 55 4.04 -9.93 12.67
N SER A 56 4.28 -8.81 13.35
CA SER A 56 4.77 -7.57 12.73
C SER A 56 6.18 -7.75 12.15
N LEU A 57 7.08 -8.40 12.88
CA LEU A 57 8.44 -8.69 12.39
C LEU A 57 8.44 -9.62 11.18
N SER A 58 7.61 -10.66 11.20
CA SER A 58 7.47 -11.59 10.07
C SER A 58 7.01 -10.87 8.81
N THR A 59 5.97 -10.04 8.92
CA THR A 59 5.44 -9.26 7.79
C THR A 59 6.43 -8.20 7.31
N ALA A 60 7.05 -7.46 8.24
CA ALA A 60 8.03 -6.44 7.93
C ALA A 60 9.23 -7.02 7.17
N THR A 61 9.75 -8.16 7.61
CA THR A 61 10.88 -8.84 6.97
C THR A 61 10.57 -9.21 5.52
N ALA A 62 9.37 -9.75 5.25
CA ALA A 62 8.95 -10.10 3.90
C ALA A 62 8.85 -8.86 2.98
N ILE A 63 8.22 -7.79 3.47
CA ILE A 63 8.07 -6.54 2.71
C ILE A 63 9.44 -5.88 2.46
N PHE A 64 10.31 -5.86 3.47
CA PHE A 64 11.68 -5.35 3.32
C PHE A 64 12.46 -6.12 2.26
N HIS A 65 12.37 -7.45 2.28
CA HIS A 65 13.07 -8.28 1.30
C HIS A 65 12.61 -7.96 -0.13
N ILE A 66 11.30 -7.84 -0.35
CA ILE A 66 10.73 -7.47 -1.66
C ILE A 66 11.22 -6.07 -2.08
N ALA A 67 11.17 -5.08 -1.19
CA ALA A 67 11.58 -3.72 -1.49
C ALA A 67 13.08 -3.63 -1.83
N VAL A 68 13.92 -4.30 -1.06
CA VAL A 68 15.38 -4.34 -1.29
C VAL A 68 15.70 -5.06 -2.60
N SER A 69 15.04 -6.19 -2.89
CA SER A 69 15.21 -6.93 -4.15
C SER A 69 14.81 -6.05 -5.35
N ALA A 70 13.70 -5.35 -5.28
CA ALA A 70 13.26 -4.44 -6.33
C ALA A 70 14.29 -3.32 -6.61
N ILE A 71 14.86 -2.73 -5.57
CA ILE A 71 15.89 -1.68 -5.71
C ILE A 71 17.22 -2.24 -6.21
N ALA A 72 17.63 -3.41 -5.71
CA ALA A 72 18.96 -3.96 -5.97
C ALA A 72 19.03 -4.73 -7.30
N GLU A 73 17.97 -5.40 -7.71
CA GLU A 73 17.96 -6.31 -8.88
C GLU A 73 17.03 -5.83 -10.00
N ASP A 74 15.78 -5.50 -9.68
CA ASP A 74 14.78 -5.21 -10.72
C ASP A 74 15.05 -3.84 -11.37
N LEU A 75 15.39 -2.82 -10.59
CA LEU A 75 15.66 -1.48 -11.10
C LEU A 75 16.89 -1.42 -12.02
N PRO A 76 18.03 -2.05 -11.67
CA PRO A 76 19.22 -2.10 -12.56
C PRO A 76 19.10 -3.16 -13.66
N GLY A 77 18.11 -4.05 -13.61
CA GLY A 77 17.91 -5.14 -14.59
C GLY A 77 19.06 -6.15 -14.66
N ARG A 78 19.82 -6.30 -13.58
CA ARG A 78 21.00 -7.20 -13.48
C ARG A 78 21.10 -7.77 -12.07
N LYS A 79 21.80 -8.92 -11.95
CA LYS A 79 22.11 -9.48 -10.63
C LYS A 79 22.86 -8.46 -9.77
N ALA A 80 22.32 -8.22 -8.58
CA ALA A 80 22.87 -7.25 -7.66
C ALA A 80 24.21 -7.71 -7.08
N SER A 81 25.15 -6.78 -6.95
CA SER A 81 26.35 -6.96 -6.15
C SER A 81 26.00 -6.83 -4.66
N ARG A 82 26.88 -7.36 -3.79
CA ARG A 82 26.70 -7.23 -2.33
C ARG A 82 26.54 -5.77 -1.87
N SER A 83 27.27 -4.85 -2.51
CA SER A 83 27.15 -3.41 -2.21
C SER A 83 25.80 -2.83 -2.59
N MET A 84 25.18 -3.26 -3.68
CA MET A 84 23.82 -2.83 -4.07
C MET A 84 22.78 -3.33 -3.08
N TRP A 85 22.89 -4.57 -2.61
CA TRP A 85 22.04 -5.09 -1.55
C TRP A 85 22.16 -4.28 -0.25
N LEU A 86 23.38 -3.97 0.17
CA LEU A 86 23.61 -3.15 1.37
C LEU A 86 23.06 -1.73 1.22
N LEU A 87 23.22 -1.10 0.06
CA LEU A 87 22.63 0.20 -0.24
C LEU A 87 21.10 0.16 -0.24
N GLY A 88 20.50 -0.87 -0.83
CA GLY A 88 19.04 -1.09 -0.79
C GLY A 88 18.52 -1.24 0.64
N ILE A 89 19.21 -2.03 1.46
CA ILE A 89 18.86 -2.19 2.89
C ILE A 89 18.97 -0.84 3.62
N ALA A 90 20.09 -0.15 3.46
CA ALA A 90 20.32 1.14 4.12
C ALA A 90 19.24 2.16 3.72
N PHE A 91 18.91 2.23 2.43
CA PHE A 91 17.85 3.10 1.92
C PHE A 91 16.49 2.78 2.54
N CYS A 92 16.09 1.50 2.55
CA CYS A 92 14.81 1.08 3.13
C CYS A 92 14.74 1.35 4.64
N VAL A 93 15.85 1.11 5.39
CA VAL A 93 15.92 1.39 6.84
C VAL A 93 15.81 2.89 7.11
N LEU A 94 16.54 3.72 6.39
CA LEU A 94 16.49 5.18 6.54
C LEU A 94 15.12 5.73 6.20
N LEU A 95 14.51 5.25 5.12
CA LEU A 95 13.18 5.69 4.71
C LEU A 95 12.12 5.29 5.74
N SER A 96 12.11 4.03 6.18
CA SER A 96 11.14 3.56 7.17
C SER A 96 11.35 4.21 8.54
N GLY A 97 12.61 4.38 8.96
CA GLY A 97 12.95 5.10 10.18
C GLY A 97 12.56 6.57 10.15
N GLY A 98 12.71 7.23 9.01
CA GLY A 98 12.23 8.60 8.78
C GLY A 98 10.71 8.70 8.86
N CYS A 99 10.00 7.78 8.20
CA CYS A 99 8.53 7.72 8.30
C CYS A 99 8.04 7.46 9.72
N ALA A 100 8.76 6.64 10.50
CA ALA A 100 8.40 6.34 11.89
C ALA A 100 8.51 7.56 12.84
N GLN A 101 9.27 8.59 12.45
CA GLN A 101 9.36 9.84 13.23
C GLN A 101 8.15 10.76 13.04
N ILE A 102 7.29 10.50 12.08
CA ILE A 102 6.08 11.30 11.84
C ILE A 102 5.08 10.98 12.95
N LYS A 103 5.04 11.85 13.96
CA LYS A 103 4.17 11.68 15.14
C LYS A 103 2.71 11.93 14.78
N GLY A 104 1.80 11.21 15.44
CA GLY A 104 0.36 11.47 15.39
C GLY A 104 -0.37 10.88 14.18
N GLN A 105 0.28 10.05 13.38
CA GLN A 105 -0.37 9.35 12.28
C GLN A 105 -0.97 8.02 12.76
N LEU A 106 -2.24 7.81 12.46
CA LEU A 106 -2.90 6.52 12.66
C LEU A 106 -2.21 5.44 11.82
N ILE A 107 -1.87 4.31 12.43
CA ILE A 107 -1.28 3.16 11.73
C ILE A 107 -2.17 2.72 10.55
N ALA A 108 -3.49 2.70 10.76
CA ALA A 108 -4.46 2.39 9.72
C ALA A 108 -4.37 3.35 8.53
N LEU A 109 -4.09 4.65 8.76
CA LEU A 109 -3.93 5.63 7.70
C LEU A 109 -2.68 5.37 6.86
N LEU A 110 -1.55 5.06 7.51
CA LEU A 110 -0.30 4.70 6.81
C LEU A 110 -0.47 3.43 5.97
N CYS A 111 -1.16 2.42 6.50
CA CYS A 111 -1.47 1.19 5.78
C CYS A 111 -2.36 1.46 4.56
N THR A 112 -3.46 2.19 4.74
CA THR A 112 -4.39 2.53 3.63
C THR A 112 -3.71 3.38 2.56
N THR A 113 -2.84 4.30 2.95
CA THR A 113 -2.04 5.11 2.01
C THR A 113 -1.15 4.21 1.15
N SER A 114 -0.41 3.31 1.79
CA SER A 114 0.49 2.39 1.09
C SER A 114 -0.26 1.49 0.10
N TRP A 115 -1.37 0.89 0.52
CA TRP A 115 -2.21 0.07 -0.36
C TRP A 115 -2.83 0.86 -1.50
N SER A 116 -3.25 2.10 -1.23
CA SER A 116 -3.80 3.00 -2.26
C SER A 116 -2.78 3.32 -3.34
N ILE A 117 -1.53 3.61 -2.95
CA ILE A 117 -0.44 3.91 -3.88
C ILE A 117 -0.12 2.68 -4.74
N VAL A 118 0.07 1.51 -4.11
CA VAL A 118 0.37 0.27 -4.84
C VAL A 118 -0.77 -0.10 -5.79
N GLY A 119 -2.02 -0.06 -5.30
CA GLY A 119 -3.19 -0.36 -6.12
C GLY A 119 -3.35 0.60 -7.30
N ALA A 120 -3.24 1.90 -7.07
CA ALA A 120 -3.33 2.91 -8.12
C ALA A 120 -2.19 2.78 -9.16
N THR A 121 -1.01 2.34 -8.73
CA THR A 121 0.17 2.25 -9.61
C THR A 121 0.12 1.02 -10.51
N VAL A 122 -0.16 -0.15 -9.94
CA VAL A 122 0.09 -1.44 -10.63
C VAL A 122 -1.17 -2.09 -11.18
N LEU A 123 -2.34 -1.85 -10.56
CA LEU A 123 -3.56 -2.60 -10.83
C LEU A 123 -3.98 -2.56 -12.31
N VAL A 124 -3.96 -1.38 -12.92
CA VAL A 124 -4.40 -1.20 -14.31
C VAL A 124 -3.50 -1.96 -15.28
N ALA A 125 -2.18 -1.80 -15.15
CA ALA A 125 -1.21 -2.49 -15.99
C ALA A 125 -1.28 -4.01 -15.81
N TYR A 126 -1.45 -4.48 -14.59
CA TYR A 126 -1.58 -5.89 -14.26
C TYR A 126 -2.86 -6.51 -14.87
N VAL A 127 -4.02 -5.87 -14.67
CA VAL A 127 -5.30 -6.34 -15.24
C VAL A 127 -5.26 -6.32 -16.77
N ALA A 128 -4.67 -5.28 -17.37
CA ALA A 128 -4.50 -5.19 -18.81
C ALA A 128 -3.66 -6.34 -19.37
N LEU A 129 -2.60 -6.72 -18.66
CA LEU A 129 -1.74 -7.83 -19.05
C LEU A 129 -2.45 -9.19 -18.88
N VAL A 130 -3.00 -9.45 -17.69
CA VAL A 130 -3.51 -10.77 -17.31
C VAL A 130 -4.86 -11.05 -17.95
N ARG A 131 -5.78 -10.08 -17.94
CA ARG A 131 -7.16 -10.30 -18.40
C ARG A 131 -7.35 -10.08 -19.89
N PHE A 132 -6.60 -9.14 -20.47
CA PHE A 132 -6.76 -8.78 -21.89
C PHE A 132 -5.56 -9.16 -22.76
N GLY A 133 -4.49 -9.73 -22.17
CA GLY A 133 -3.27 -10.11 -22.89
C GLY A 133 -2.54 -8.94 -23.57
N LYS A 134 -2.89 -7.70 -23.22
CA LYS A 134 -2.34 -6.50 -23.85
C LYS A 134 -0.95 -6.18 -23.28
N ARG A 135 0.08 -6.45 -24.06
CA ARG A 135 1.47 -6.21 -23.70
C ARG A 135 1.96 -4.92 -24.35
N SER A 136 2.15 -3.90 -23.54
CA SER A 136 2.76 -2.64 -23.93
C SER A 136 3.58 -2.12 -22.76
N SER A 137 4.90 -2.12 -22.93
CA SER A 137 5.82 -1.61 -21.92
C SER A 137 5.61 -0.11 -21.71
N LEU A 138 5.42 0.65 -22.79
CA LEU A 138 5.17 2.09 -22.72
C LEU A 138 3.88 2.40 -21.96
N ALA A 139 2.78 1.68 -22.27
CA ALA A 139 1.52 1.86 -21.57
C ALA A 139 1.62 1.55 -20.08
N ALA A 140 2.34 0.46 -19.72
CA ALA A 140 2.56 0.09 -18.33
C ALA A 140 3.35 1.18 -17.58
N TRP A 141 4.44 1.69 -18.17
CA TRP A 141 5.24 2.75 -17.56
C TRP A 141 4.43 4.05 -17.37
N ILE A 142 3.72 4.52 -18.37
CA ILE A 142 2.91 5.74 -18.29
C ILE A 142 1.79 5.55 -17.25
N SER A 143 1.14 4.41 -17.23
CA SER A 143 0.11 4.06 -16.25
C SER A 143 0.65 4.09 -14.81
N CYS A 144 1.79 3.44 -14.57
CA CYS A 144 2.42 3.39 -13.25
C CYS A 144 2.84 4.79 -12.77
N VAL A 145 3.50 5.57 -13.62
CA VAL A 145 3.94 6.92 -13.27
C VAL A 145 2.74 7.84 -13.03
N ALA A 146 1.73 7.81 -13.89
CA ALA A 146 0.53 8.62 -13.74
C ALA A 146 -0.26 8.25 -12.47
N GLY A 147 -0.43 6.96 -12.19
CA GLY A 147 -1.10 6.48 -10.98
C GLY A 147 -0.37 6.87 -9.70
N PHE A 148 0.95 6.68 -9.66
CA PHE A 148 1.78 7.05 -8.53
C PHE A 148 1.76 8.55 -8.26
N THR A 149 2.08 9.35 -9.28
CA THR A 149 2.18 10.81 -9.12
C THR A 149 0.85 11.44 -8.75
N SER A 150 -0.25 11.04 -9.38
CA SER A 150 -1.58 11.57 -9.05
C SER A 150 -2.05 11.16 -7.66
N CYS A 151 -1.81 9.93 -7.24
CA CYS A 151 -2.13 9.46 -5.89
C CYS A 151 -1.33 10.23 -4.83
N MET A 152 -0.03 10.41 -5.02
CA MET A 152 0.83 11.18 -4.11
C MET A 152 0.44 12.65 -4.06
N LEU A 153 0.21 13.27 -5.21
CA LEU A 153 -0.25 14.66 -5.26
C LEU A 153 -1.58 14.85 -4.56
N TRP A 154 -2.52 13.92 -4.73
CA TRP A 154 -3.80 13.97 -4.03
C TRP A 154 -3.65 13.88 -2.51
N TYR A 155 -2.76 13.00 -2.02
CA TYR A 155 -2.43 12.95 -0.60
C TYR A 155 -1.88 14.28 -0.09
N LEU A 156 -0.93 14.87 -0.79
CA LEU A 156 -0.30 16.12 -0.37
C LEU A 156 -1.26 17.31 -0.43
N LEU A 157 -2.17 17.34 -1.41
CA LEU A 157 -3.04 18.49 -1.66
C LEU A 157 -4.38 18.42 -0.92
N ALA A 158 -4.94 17.24 -0.74
CA ALA A 158 -6.28 17.06 -0.19
C ALA A 158 -6.30 16.59 1.27
N HIS A 159 -5.27 15.87 1.73
CA HIS A 159 -5.26 15.29 3.06
C HIS A 159 -4.34 16.02 4.04
N LYS A 160 -4.88 16.36 5.22
CA LYS A 160 -4.12 16.98 6.34
C LYS A 160 -3.08 16.04 6.97
N SER A 161 -3.02 14.78 6.54
CA SER A 161 -2.24 13.72 7.19
C SER A 161 -0.74 13.94 7.20
N PHE A 162 -0.20 14.76 6.29
CA PHE A 162 1.23 15.07 6.21
C PHE A 162 1.56 16.49 6.70
N ALA A 163 0.81 17.00 7.69
CA ALA A 163 0.99 18.33 8.28
C ALA A 163 0.87 19.51 7.28
N LEU A 164 0.45 19.24 6.06
CA LEU A 164 0.15 20.28 5.08
C LEU A 164 -1.30 20.72 5.25
N THR A 165 -1.53 22.03 5.23
CA THR A 165 -2.88 22.58 5.13
C THR A 165 -3.48 22.15 3.80
N PRO A 166 -4.72 21.61 3.76
CA PRO A 166 -5.32 21.24 2.49
C PRO A 166 -5.42 22.45 1.59
N LEU A 167 -4.77 22.37 0.44
CA LEU A 167 -4.82 23.41 -0.61
C LEU A 167 -6.15 23.36 -1.37
N LEU A 168 -6.81 22.21 -1.34
CA LEU A 168 -8.11 22.01 -1.95
C LEU A 168 -9.23 22.14 -0.89
N TRP A 169 -10.45 22.36 -1.33
CA TRP A 169 -11.62 22.46 -0.47
C TRP A 169 -11.80 21.20 0.41
N GLU A 170 -12.44 21.34 1.55
CA GLU A 170 -12.59 20.26 2.54
C GLU A 170 -13.29 19.01 1.99
N GLN A 171 -14.20 19.17 1.02
CA GLN A 171 -14.89 18.05 0.38
C GLN A 171 -13.96 17.16 -0.47
N ALA A 172 -12.83 17.68 -0.94
CA ALA A 172 -11.86 16.88 -1.68
C ALA A 172 -11.23 15.78 -0.83
N ALA A 173 -11.14 15.99 0.49
CA ALA A 173 -10.62 14.99 1.42
C ALA A 173 -11.55 13.76 1.57
N LEU A 174 -12.82 13.86 1.16
CA LEU A 174 -13.75 12.73 1.16
C LEU A 174 -13.46 11.71 0.03
N ILE A 175 -12.72 12.13 -1.00
CA ILE A 175 -12.38 11.26 -2.12
C ILE A 175 -11.09 10.50 -1.76
N PRO A 176 -11.15 9.17 -1.58
CA PRO A 176 -9.95 8.38 -1.32
C PRO A 176 -8.93 8.53 -2.45
N PRO A 177 -7.64 8.73 -2.14
CA PRO A 177 -6.55 8.91 -3.11
C PRO A 177 -6.45 7.78 -4.14
N PHE A 178 -6.84 6.57 -3.74
CA PHE A 178 -6.90 5.41 -4.64
C PHE A 178 -7.72 5.68 -5.90
N PHE A 179 -8.91 6.25 -5.77
CA PHE A 179 -9.79 6.46 -6.94
C PHE A 179 -9.21 7.47 -7.92
N VAL A 180 -8.59 8.53 -7.40
CA VAL A 180 -7.92 9.53 -8.23
C VAL A 180 -6.71 8.91 -8.94
N GLY A 181 -5.85 8.22 -8.18
CA GLY A 181 -4.70 7.51 -8.74
C GLY A 181 -5.09 6.47 -9.78
N PHE A 182 -6.14 5.69 -9.50
CA PHE A 182 -6.66 4.68 -10.42
C PHE A 182 -7.20 5.30 -11.73
N ALA A 183 -7.96 6.40 -11.65
CA ALA A 183 -8.47 7.08 -12.83
C ALA A 183 -7.34 7.61 -13.73
N PHE A 184 -6.32 8.25 -13.14
CA PHE A 184 -5.16 8.72 -13.88
C PHE A 184 -4.28 7.57 -14.41
N SER A 185 -4.15 6.48 -13.66
CA SER A 185 -3.46 5.27 -14.12
C SER A 185 -4.17 4.67 -15.34
N LEU A 186 -5.49 4.59 -15.32
CA LEU A 186 -6.30 4.10 -16.46
C LEU A 186 -6.15 5.01 -17.67
N ALA A 187 -6.25 6.33 -17.49
CA ALA A 187 -6.04 7.30 -18.57
C ALA A 187 -4.62 7.20 -19.14
N GLY A 188 -3.61 7.11 -18.28
CA GLY A 188 -2.21 6.94 -18.67
C GLY A 188 -1.98 5.64 -19.46
N TRP A 189 -2.62 4.53 -19.03
CA TRP A 189 -2.55 3.28 -19.75
C TRP A 189 -3.17 3.36 -21.15
N LEU A 190 -4.37 3.97 -21.27
CA LEU A 190 -5.04 4.17 -22.57
C LEU A 190 -4.21 5.03 -23.50
N LEU A 191 -3.65 6.13 -23.02
CA LEU A 191 -2.77 7.01 -23.79
C LEU A 191 -1.49 6.27 -24.24
N GLY A 192 -0.81 5.60 -23.31
CA GLY A 192 0.39 4.83 -23.64
C GLY A 192 0.12 3.72 -24.64
N TRP A 193 -1.00 3.01 -24.50
CA TRP A 193 -1.41 1.97 -25.45
C TRP A 193 -1.78 2.55 -26.84
N ALA A 194 -2.37 3.75 -26.88
CA ALA A 194 -2.66 4.44 -28.14
C ALA A 194 -1.39 4.88 -28.87
N LEU A 195 -0.36 5.29 -28.12
CA LEU A 195 0.94 5.72 -28.64
C LEU A 195 1.85 4.55 -29.04
N ASP A 196 1.70 3.41 -28.37
CA ASP A 196 2.53 2.23 -28.62
C ASP A 196 2.06 1.45 -29.86
N ARG A 197 2.65 1.78 -30.99
CA ARG A 197 2.39 1.09 -32.26
C ARG A 197 3.02 -0.30 -32.33
N GLU A 198 4.15 -0.51 -31.67
CA GLU A 198 4.89 -1.78 -31.67
C GLU A 198 4.24 -2.81 -30.72
N GLY A 199 3.84 -2.42 -29.51
CA GLY A 199 3.14 -3.27 -28.57
C GLY A 199 1.80 -3.78 -29.10
N ARG A 200 1.11 -2.99 -29.94
CA ARG A 200 -0.12 -3.43 -30.63
C ARG A 200 0.13 -4.58 -31.63
N LYS A 201 1.24 -4.56 -32.34
CA LYS A 201 1.63 -5.63 -33.26
C LYS A 201 2.00 -6.91 -32.51
N ALA A 202 2.72 -6.79 -31.40
CA ALA A 202 3.11 -7.93 -30.56
C ALA A 202 1.90 -8.60 -29.88
N SER A 203 0.89 -7.83 -29.45
CA SER A 203 -0.32 -8.37 -28.82
C SER A 203 -1.23 -9.14 -29.78
N SER A 204 -1.18 -8.83 -31.09
CA SER A 204 -1.95 -9.54 -32.11
C SER A 204 -1.37 -10.91 -32.47
N PHE A 205 -0.12 -11.16 -32.09
CA PHE A 205 0.60 -12.41 -32.42
C PHE A 205 0.42 -13.51 -31.37
N TRP A 206 -0.09 -13.17 -30.18
CA TRP A 206 -0.26 -14.13 -29.08
C TRP A 206 -1.74 -14.51 -28.94
N PRO A 207 -2.11 -15.78 -29.18
CA PRO A 207 -3.48 -16.22 -28.95
C PRO A 207 -3.85 -15.98 -27.49
N ALA A 208 -5.04 -15.40 -27.26
CA ALA A 208 -5.62 -15.29 -25.93
C ALA A 208 -5.53 -16.67 -25.27
N ALA A 209 -4.91 -16.77 -24.10
CA ALA A 209 -4.88 -18.00 -23.34
C ALA A 209 -6.35 -18.43 -23.14
N SER A 210 -6.75 -19.48 -23.84
CA SER A 210 -8.06 -20.10 -23.67
C SER A 210 -8.15 -20.54 -22.21
N ALA A 211 -9.05 -19.89 -21.46
CA ALA A 211 -9.44 -20.26 -20.12
C ALA A 211 -10.09 -21.64 -20.09
#